data_829d6606f93a1452b3cc31672a2b9bef
#
_entry.id   829d6606f93a1452b3cc31672a2b9bef
#
_cell.length_a   1.000
_cell.length_b   1.000
_cell.length_c   1.000
_cell.angle_alpha   90.00
_cell.angle_beta   90.00
_cell.angle_gamma   90.00
#
_symmetry.space_group_name_H-M   'P 1'
#
loop_
_entity.id
_entity.type
_entity.pdbx_description
1 polymer ?
#
loop_
_entity_poly.entity_id
_entity_poly.type
_entity_poly.pdbx_seq_one_letter_code
_entity_poly.pdbx_strand_id
1 'polypeptide(L)'
;MPTVVVRHKVGDFDTWLKGHEDRANIFAPAISSFKTFQDQEDPKSVVLVLEVTDMEKLGAIMADPNIQEAKERHTVKDPILLSMQVPV
;
A
#
# COMPACT_ATOMS: atom_id res chain seq x y z
N MET A 1 -10.01 -9.37 12.03
CA MET A 1 -9.64 -8.36 11.03
C MET A 1 -8.61 -8.95 10.08
N PRO A 2 -8.86 -8.90 8.76
CA PRO A 2 -7.91 -9.49 7.83
C PRO A 2 -6.62 -8.68 7.75
N THR A 3 -5.52 -9.41 7.60
CA THR A 3 -4.21 -8.82 7.32
C THR A 3 -3.94 -8.96 5.83
N VAL A 4 -3.66 -7.84 5.18
CA VAL A 4 -3.37 -7.80 3.74
C VAL A 4 -1.93 -7.34 3.54
N VAL A 5 -1.20 -8.08 2.73
CA VAL A 5 0.18 -7.73 2.35
C VAL A 5 0.15 -7.17 0.93
N VAL A 6 0.65 -5.95 0.76
CA VAL A 6 0.74 -5.27 -0.53
C VAL A 6 2.20 -5.21 -0.94
N ARG A 7 2.50 -5.60 -2.17
CA ARG A 7 3.86 -5.62 -2.68
C ARG A 7 3.90 -4.96 -4.06
N HIS A 8 4.86 -4.05 -4.25
CA HIS A 8 5.05 -3.41 -5.55
C HIS A 8 6.46 -2.82 -5.65
N LYS A 9 6.79 -2.33 -6.83
CA LYS A 9 8.02 -1.60 -7.08
C LYS A 9 7.75 -0.09 -7.02
N VAL A 10 8.81 0.68 -6.81
CA VAL A 10 8.75 2.15 -6.87
C VAL A 10 9.85 2.68 -7.79
N GLY A 11 9.62 3.85 -8.38
CA GLY A 11 10.62 4.49 -9.22
C GLY A 11 11.71 5.18 -8.39
N ASP A 12 11.32 5.80 -7.29
CA ASP A 12 12.21 6.52 -6.37
C ASP A 12 11.74 6.25 -4.94
N PHE A 13 12.55 5.51 -4.19
CA PHE A 13 12.21 5.11 -2.82
C PHE A 13 12.03 6.31 -1.90
N ASP A 14 12.92 7.30 -1.97
CA ASP A 14 12.85 8.47 -1.08
C ASP A 14 11.57 9.28 -1.32
N THR A 15 11.19 9.48 -2.59
CA THR A 15 9.95 10.15 -2.95
C THR A 15 8.74 9.35 -2.45
N TRP A 16 8.77 8.03 -2.62
CA TRP A 16 7.70 7.15 -2.12
C TRP A 16 7.58 7.23 -0.60
N LEU A 17 8.72 7.21 0.10
CA LEU A 17 8.73 7.26 1.57
C LEU A 17 8.15 8.57 2.09
N LYS A 18 8.42 9.69 1.41
CA LYS A 18 7.85 10.99 1.77
C LYS A 18 6.33 11.02 1.66
N GLY A 19 5.75 10.13 0.86
CA GLY A 19 4.29 9.99 0.73
C GLY A 19 3.64 9.14 1.82
N HIS A 20 4.38 8.71 2.83
CA HIS A 20 3.88 7.81 3.88
C HIS A 20 2.66 8.38 4.60
N GLU A 21 2.70 9.63 5.03
CA GLU A 21 1.59 10.28 5.73
C GLU A 21 0.35 10.41 4.84
N ASP A 22 0.56 10.77 3.59
CA ASP A 22 -0.50 10.87 2.60
C ASP A 22 -1.20 9.52 2.42
N ARG A 23 -0.42 8.44 2.28
CA ARG A 23 -0.96 7.09 2.18
C ARG A 23 -1.71 6.68 3.44
N ALA A 24 -1.18 7.01 4.62
CA ALA A 24 -1.84 6.73 5.87
C ALA A 24 -3.22 7.37 5.92
N ASN A 25 -3.33 8.62 5.49
CA ASN A 25 -4.59 9.35 5.46
C ASN A 25 -5.56 8.77 4.43
N ILE A 26 -5.06 8.38 3.26
CA ILE A 26 -5.91 7.81 2.20
C ILE A 26 -6.54 6.50 2.68
N PHE A 27 -5.79 5.64 3.34
CA PHE A 27 -6.26 4.31 3.75
C PHE A 27 -6.90 4.28 5.14
N ALA A 28 -6.78 5.35 5.93
CA ALA A 28 -7.28 5.40 7.30
C ALA A 28 -8.72 4.91 7.47
N PRO A 29 -9.68 5.21 6.57
CA PRO A 29 -11.05 4.73 6.74
C PRO A 29 -11.19 3.20 6.67
N ALA A 30 -10.23 2.51 6.07
CA ALA A 30 -10.31 1.07 5.80
C ALA A 30 -9.38 0.24 6.68
N ILE A 31 -8.44 0.86 7.38
CA ILE A 31 -7.40 0.13 8.12
C ILE A 31 -7.22 0.70 9.54
N SER A 32 -6.75 -0.15 10.46
CA SER A 32 -6.39 0.28 11.82
C SER A 32 -4.89 0.54 11.94
N SER A 33 -4.07 -0.09 11.13
CA SER A 33 -2.63 0.15 11.11
C SER A 33 -2.03 -0.30 9.79
N PHE A 34 -0.86 0.25 9.45
CA PHE A 34 -0.06 -0.33 8.39
C PHE A 34 1.42 -0.19 8.71
N LYS A 35 2.19 -1.16 8.24
CA LYS A 35 3.64 -1.21 8.39
C LYS A 35 4.28 -1.21 7.02
N THR A 36 5.41 -0.53 6.91
CA THR A 36 6.13 -0.34 5.65
C THR A 36 7.47 -1.05 5.72
N PHE A 37 7.78 -1.81 4.68
CA PHE A 37 9.04 -2.56 4.60
C PHE A 37 9.71 -2.29 3.25
N GLN A 38 11.04 -2.27 3.26
CA GLN A 38 11.86 -2.19 2.06
C GLN A 38 12.60 -3.51 1.90
N ASP A 39 12.64 -4.04 0.68
CA ASP A 39 13.40 -5.24 0.37
C ASP A 39 14.89 -4.97 0.59
N GLN A 40 15.59 -5.89 1.24
CA GLN A 40 17.01 -5.72 1.56
C GLN A 40 17.91 -5.82 0.32
N GLU A 41 17.48 -6.58 -0.68
CA GLU A 41 18.27 -6.79 -1.88
C GLU A 41 17.91 -5.83 -3.00
N ASP A 42 16.64 -5.40 -3.06
CA ASP A 42 16.15 -4.47 -4.08
C ASP A 42 15.51 -3.26 -3.40
N PRO A 43 16.23 -2.13 -3.26
CA PRO A 43 15.71 -0.96 -2.58
C PRO A 43 14.48 -0.34 -3.24
N LYS A 44 14.16 -0.73 -4.48
CA LYS A 44 12.95 -0.27 -5.17
C LYS A 44 11.77 -1.21 -5.00
N SER A 45 11.93 -2.31 -4.28
CA SER A 45 10.83 -3.22 -3.95
C SER A 45 10.35 -2.95 -2.52
N VAL A 46 9.06 -2.73 -2.36
CA VAL A 46 8.50 -2.36 -1.05
C VAL A 46 7.30 -3.23 -0.73
N VAL A 47 7.04 -3.36 0.58
CA VAL A 47 5.94 -4.16 1.11
C VAL A 47 5.21 -3.33 2.16
N LEU A 48 3.89 -3.35 2.10
CA LEU A 48 3.02 -2.79 3.13
C LEU A 48 2.21 -3.92 3.76
N VAL A 49 2.13 -3.93 5.08
CA VAL A 49 1.27 -4.87 5.80
C VAL A 49 0.14 -4.07 6.43
N LEU A 50 -1.08 -4.35 6.01
CA LEU A 50 -2.28 -3.61 6.40
C LEU A 50 -3.15 -4.47 7.33
N GLU A 51 -3.54 -3.91 8.47
CA GLU A 51 -4.61 -4.48 9.29
C GLU A 51 -5.92 -3.84 8.85
N VAL A 52 -6.75 -4.59 8.13
CA VAL A 52 -7.94 -4.05 7.46
C VAL A 52 -9.16 -4.17 8.37
N THR A 53 -9.84 -3.05 8.58
CA THR A 53 -11.08 -3.01 9.37
C THR A 53 -12.33 -3.05 8.51
N ASP A 54 -12.20 -2.69 7.22
CA ASP A 54 -13.33 -2.65 6.28
C ASP A 54 -12.83 -2.96 4.86
N MET A 55 -13.03 -4.20 4.44
CA MET A 55 -12.59 -4.66 3.10
C MET A 55 -13.31 -3.96 1.97
N GLU A 56 -14.58 -3.60 2.16
CA GLU A 56 -15.33 -2.88 1.13
C GLU A 56 -14.75 -1.48 0.90
N LYS A 57 -14.43 -0.79 1.98
CA LYS A 57 -13.78 0.52 1.89
C LYS A 57 -12.40 0.43 1.25
N LEU A 58 -11.63 -0.60 1.60
CA LEU A 58 -10.33 -0.81 0.97
C LEU A 58 -10.48 -1.00 -0.54
N GLY A 59 -11.42 -1.82 -0.97
CA GLY A 59 -11.70 -2.03 -2.38
C GLY A 59 -12.12 -0.74 -3.08
N ALA A 60 -12.97 0.06 -2.44
CA ALA A 60 -13.40 1.34 -2.99
C ALA A 60 -12.25 2.34 -3.12
N ILE A 61 -11.36 2.40 -2.13
CA ILE A 61 -10.17 3.26 -2.16
C ILE A 61 -9.26 2.86 -3.32
N MET A 62 -9.00 1.56 -3.47
CA MET A 62 -8.13 1.04 -4.53
C MET A 62 -8.72 1.26 -5.93
N ALA A 63 -10.05 1.34 -6.03
CA ALA A 63 -10.74 1.57 -7.30
C ALA A 63 -10.99 3.05 -7.61
N ASP A 64 -10.73 3.95 -6.65
CA ASP A 64 -10.95 5.38 -6.82
C ASP A 64 -9.98 5.95 -7.86
N PRO A 65 -10.45 6.72 -8.85
CA PRO A 65 -9.57 7.36 -9.83
C PRO A 65 -8.48 8.23 -9.19
N ASN A 66 -8.73 8.80 -8.03
CA ASN A 66 -7.75 9.62 -7.33
C ASN A 66 -6.55 8.82 -6.84
N ILE A 67 -6.70 7.50 -6.67
CA ILE A 67 -5.56 6.66 -6.24
C ILE A 67 -4.50 6.58 -7.34
N GLN A 68 -4.90 6.65 -8.61
CA GLN A 68 -3.97 6.64 -9.73
C GLN A 68 -3.04 7.86 -9.68
N GLU A 69 -3.59 9.02 -9.37
CA GLU A 69 -2.81 10.25 -9.20
C GLU A 69 -1.84 10.13 -8.02
N ALA A 70 -2.29 9.59 -6.90
CA ALA A 70 -1.43 9.36 -5.74
C ALA A 70 -0.30 8.38 -6.07
N LYS A 71 -0.60 7.31 -6.83
CA LYS A 71 0.42 6.35 -7.29
C LYS A 71 1.51 7.06 -8.12
N GLU A 72 1.12 7.95 -9.01
CA GLU A 72 2.07 8.71 -9.83
C GLU A 72 2.93 9.62 -8.97
N ARG A 73 2.32 10.36 -8.04
CA ARG A 73 3.07 11.24 -7.13
C ARG A 73 4.07 10.46 -6.28
N HIS A 74 3.71 9.25 -5.86
CA HIS A 74 4.53 8.42 -5.00
C HIS A 74 5.46 7.49 -5.78
N THR A 75 5.52 7.62 -7.10
CA THR A 75 6.35 6.79 -7.99
C THR A 75 6.06 5.29 -7.94
N VAL A 76 4.82 4.93 -7.61
CA VAL A 76 4.41 3.52 -7.55
C VAL A 76 4.37 2.90 -8.94
N LYS A 77 4.97 1.72 -9.08
CA LYS A 77 5.01 0.96 -10.34
C LYS A 77 4.07 -0.24 -10.27
N ASP A 78 3.29 -0.45 -11.33
CA ASP A 78 2.48 -1.65 -11.47
C ASP A 78 3.37 -2.85 -11.83
N PRO A 79 2.95 -4.07 -11.49
CA PRO A 79 1.70 -4.41 -10.80
C PRO A 79 1.79 -4.21 -9.29
N ILE A 80 0.64 -3.93 -8.68
CA ILE A 80 0.48 -3.97 -7.23
C ILE A 80 -0.07 -5.35 -6.87
N LEU A 81 0.70 -6.11 -6.12
CA LEU A 81 0.34 -7.48 -5.75
C LEU A 81 -0.23 -7.51 -4.34
N LEU A 82 -1.39 -8.11 -4.19
CA LEU A 82 -2.08 -8.24 -2.91
C LEU A 82 -2.06 -9.69 -2.46
N SER A 83 -1.72 -9.92 -1.21
CA SER A 83 -1.76 -11.25 -0.59
C SER A 83 -2.61 -11.20 0.67
N MET A 84 -3.50 -12.17 0.80
CA MET A 84 -4.35 -12.32 1.97
C MET A 84 -3.78 -13.42 2.86
N GLN A 85 -3.91 -13.23 4.18
CA GLN A 85 -3.53 -14.28 5.11
C GLN A 85 -4.45 -15.49 4.92
N VAL A 86 -3.87 -16.69 4.84
CA VAL A 86 -4.65 -17.94 4.81
C VAL A 86 -4.66 -18.56 6.20
N PRO A 87 -5.76 -19.23 6.58
CA PRO A 87 -5.94 -19.77 7.94
C PRO A 87 -5.19 -21.11 8.11
N VAL A 88 -3.88 -21.02 8.18
CA VAL A 88 -3.02 -22.20 8.40
C VAL A 88 -2.21 -22.07 9.67
#